data_4f862d52a7cda6e34471c41aa2c030c4
#
_entry.id   4f862d52a7cda6e34471c41aa2c030c4
#
_cell.length_a   1.000
_cell.length_b   1.000
_cell.length_c   1.000
_cell.angle_alpha   90.00
_cell.angle_beta   90.00
_cell.angle_gamma   90.00
#
_symmetry.space_group_name_H-M   'P 1'
#
loop_
_entity.id
_entity.type
_entity.pdbx_description
1 polymer ?
#
loop_
_entity_poly.entity_id
_entity_poly.type
_entity_poly.pdbx_seq_one_letter_code
_entity_poly.pdbx_strand_id
1 'polypeptide(L)'
;MKTLERLFSSLAAVLLLAMAAPVLVSCGDDDNPTEEKRVATYANGMFTYEVAQEVLDLVDVMVKYTDGDEVKTEKITTITWIKSTKQAKIPTTVGFKVTLKLKEGVTLDKDIYTVSYFSGEQFVGIFDQNGYAMNANSDYHWSSMDDYVSKEEFLEYVNGYSYVYVVNVKEGGKIEKTTKDW
;
A
#
# COMPACT_ATOMS: atom_id res chain seq x y z
N MET A 1 -12.55 -17.16 20.34
CA MET A 1 -12.59 -16.04 19.40
C MET A 1 -12.03 -14.70 19.93
N LYS A 2 -11.84 -14.50 21.25
CA LYS A 2 -11.31 -13.21 21.80
C LYS A 2 -9.78 -13.09 21.87
N THR A 3 -9.04 -14.11 21.51
CA THR A 3 -7.56 -14.14 21.59
C THR A 3 -6.88 -13.73 20.28
N LEU A 4 -7.57 -13.81 19.15
CA LEU A 4 -7.00 -13.47 17.85
C LEU A 4 -6.96 -11.94 17.62
N GLU A 5 -7.99 -11.21 18.09
CA GLU A 5 -8.05 -9.74 17.95
C GLU A 5 -6.94 -9.00 18.70
N ARG A 6 -6.39 -9.60 19.77
CA ARG A 6 -5.29 -8.99 20.54
C ARG A 6 -3.92 -9.15 19.88
N LEU A 7 -3.74 -10.12 19.00
CA LEU A 7 -2.48 -10.34 18.29
C LEU A 7 -2.28 -9.35 17.13
N PHE A 8 -3.35 -8.98 16.45
CA PHE A 8 -3.28 -8.01 15.35
C PHE A 8 -3.01 -6.58 15.83
N SER A 9 -3.58 -6.22 16.99
CA SER A 9 -3.35 -4.88 17.57
C SER A 9 -1.91 -4.64 18.02
N SER A 10 -1.16 -5.71 18.34
CA SER A 10 0.23 -5.60 18.80
C SER A 10 1.25 -5.55 17.64
N LEU A 11 0.91 -6.13 16.48
CA LEU A 11 1.82 -6.14 15.32
C LEU A 11 1.88 -4.77 14.63
N ALA A 12 0.75 -4.07 14.55
CA ALA A 12 0.68 -2.72 14.01
C ALA A 12 1.47 -1.70 14.87
N ALA A 13 1.47 -1.90 16.20
CA ALA A 13 2.19 -1.03 17.12
C ALA A 13 3.73 -1.18 17.05
N VAL A 14 4.22 -2.37 16.72
CA VAL A 14 5.67 -2.64 16.65
C VAL A 14 6.30 -2.09 15.37
N LEU A 15 5.56 -2.04 14.26
CA LEU A 15 6.06 -1.46 13.01
C LEU A 15 6.15 0.08 13.05
N LEU A 16 5.32 0.74 13.85
CA LEU A 16 5.36 2.20 14.04
C LEU A 16 6.54 2.67 14.91
N LEU A 17 7.07 1.82 15.78
CA LEU A 17 8.18 2.20 16.67
C LEU A 17 9.56 2.18 16.00
N ALA A 18 9.71 1.56 14.85
CA ALA A 18 10.99 1.50 14.13
C ALA A 18 11.33 2.79 13.35
N MET A 19 10.40 3.76 13.29
CA MET A 19 10.62 5.05 12.60
C MET A 19 10.73 6.26 13.54
N ALA A 20 10.66 6.06 14.85
CA ALA A 20 10.87 7.15 15.83
C ALA A 20 12.37 7.31 16.12
N ALA A 21 13.09 8.01 15.25
CA ALA A 21 14.35 8.60 15.65
C ALA A 21 14.07 9.64 16.76
N PRO A 22 14.80 9.64 17.89
CA PRO A 22 14.58 10.62 18.94
C PRO A 22 14.90 12.02 18.42
N VAL A 23 13.90 12.87 18.37
CA VAL A 23 14.10 14.31 18.23
C VAL A 23 14.65 14.79 19.58
N LEU A 24 15.96 14.86 19.72
CA LEU A 24 16.59 15.57 20.81
C LEU A 24 16.40 17.08 20.55
N VAL A 25 15.39 17.65 21.18
CA VAL A 25 15.29 19.09 21.29
C VAL A 25 16.39 19.55 22.27
N SER A 26 17.52 19.99 21.73
CA SER A 26 18.52 20.73 22.49
C SER A 26 18.09 22.19 22.52
N CYS A 27 17.61 22.66 23.67
CA CYS A 27 17.57 24.08 23.98
C CYS A 27 18.96 24.48 24.42
N GLY A 28 19.65 25.34 23.67
CA GLY A 28 20.94 25.91 24.06
C GLY A 28 21.41 26.93 23.03
N ASP A 29 21.45 28.16 23.47
CA ASP A 29 22.10 29.42 23.03
C ASP A 29 22.73 29.54 21.62
N ASP A 30 22.35 30.64 21.01
CA ASP A 30 22.95 31.49 19.97
C ASP A 30 24.39 31.13 19.52
N ASP A 31 24.48 30.18 18.61
CA ASP A 31 25.43 30.21 17.48
C ASP A 31 24.74 29.42 16.35
N ASN A 32 24.01 30.14 15.51
CA ASN A 32 23.17 29.56 14.45
C ASN A 32 24.05 29.03 13.30
N PRO A 33 24.45 27.74 13.26
CA PRO A 33 24.91 27.16 12.04
C PRO A 33 23.69 27.22 11.12
N THR A 34 23.81 27.86 9.96
CA THR A 34 22.80 27.92 8.90
C THR A 34 22.11 26.58 8.82
N GLU A 35 20.86 26.51 9.33
CA GLU A 35 20.06 25.29 9.22
C GLU A 35 20.00 24.92 7.75
N GLU A 36 20.68 23.83 7.39
CA GLU A 36 20.72 23.36 6.03
C GLU A 36 19.27 23.10 5.60
N LYS A 37 18.77 23.90 4.66
CA LYS A 37 17.39 23.86 4.23
C LYS A 37 17.06 22.44 3.77
N ARG A 38 16.22 21.76 4.50
CA ARG A 38 15.75 20.42 4.13
C ARG A 38 14.95 20.49 2.83
N VAL A 39 15.34 19.67 1.86
CA VAL A 39 14.72 19.62 0.54
C VAL A 39 14.17 18.21 0.31
N ALA A 40 12.91 18.11 -0.03
CA ALA A 40 12.29 16.84 -0.40
C ALA A 40 13.01 16.25 -1.63
N THR A 41 13.65 15.10 -1.44
CA THR A 41 14.56 14.49 -2.42
C THR A 41 14.11 13.10 -2.84
N TYR A 42 13.52 12.32 -1.91
CA TYR A 42 13.11 10.95 -2.15
C TYR A 42 11.69 10.69 -1.70
N ALA A 43 11.04 9.71 -2.34
CA ALA A 43 9.75 9.18 -1.93
C ALA A 43 9.76 7.65 -1.96
N ASN A 44 8.97 7.01 -1.08
CA ASN A 44 8.67 5.59 -1.14
C ASN A 44 7.20 5.32 -0.87
N GLY A 45 6.76 4.08 -1.08
CA GLY A 45 5.43 3.60 -0.73
C GLY A 45 5.47 2.51 0.33
N MET A 46 4.42 2.46 1.15
CA MET A 46 4.06 1.30 1.94
C MET A 46 2.60 0.97 1.64
N PHE A 47 2.37 -0.24 1.16
CA PHE A 47 1.08 -0.68 0.66
C PHE A 47 0.63 -1.93 1.40
N THR A 48 -0.64 -1.99 1.75
CA THR A 48 -1.31 -3.19 2.26
C THR A 48 -2.50 -3.49 1.37
N TYR A 49 -2.71 -4.76 1.08
CA TYR A 49 -3.88 -5.24 0.34
C TYR A 49 -4.37 -6.55 0.95
N GLU A 50 -5.64 -6.62 1.24
CA GLU A 50 -6.29 -7.81 1.78
C GLU A 50 -7.26 -8.39 0.77
N VAL A 51 -7.35 -9.72 0.75
CA VAL A 51 -8.19 -10.48 -0.17
C VAL A 51 -8.75 -11.72 0.51
N ALA A 52 -10.00 -12.08 0.22
CA ALA A 52 -10.62 -13.28 0.76
C ALA A 52 -9.85 -14.54 0.36
N GLN A 53 -9.80 -15.53 1.26
CA GLN A 53 -9.15 -16.82 0.97
C GLN A 53 -9.79 -17.50 -0.25
N GLU A 54 -11.11 -17.44 -0.38
CA GLU A 54 -11.80 -18.02 -1.52
C GLU A 54 -11.41 -17.41 -2.86
N VAL A 55 -11.17 -16.08 -2.89
CA VAL A 55 -10.61 -15.41 -4.06
C VAL A 55 -9.22 -15.96 -4.38
N LEU A 56 -8.35 -16.10 -3.36
CA LEU A 56 -7.02 -16.69 -3.56
C LEU A 56 -7.06 -18.14 -4.07
N ASP A 57 -8.06 -18.91 -3.66
CA ASP A 57 -8.20 -20.30 -4.07
C ASP A 57 -8.58 -20.42 -5.54
N LEU A 58 -9.40 -19.50 -6.05
CA LEU A 58 -10.01 -19.55 -7.38
C LEU A 58 -9.37 -18.62 -8.41
N VAL A 59 -8.66 -17.57 -7.94
CA VAL A 59 -8.23 -16.42 -8.76
C VAL A 59 -6.73 -16.20 -8.63
N ASP A 60 -6.10 -15.84 -9.74
CA ASP A 60 -4.76 -15.27 -9.75
C ASP A 60 -4.86 -13.78 -9.45
N VAL A 61 -4.39 -13.38 -8.29
CA VAL A 61 -4.35 -11.99 -7.84
C VAL A 61 -2.96 -11.44 -8.15
N MET A 62 -2.88 -10.54 -9.12
CA MET A 62 -1.62 -9.95 -9.58
C MET A 62 -1.51 -8.52 -9.09
N VAL A 63 -0.37 -8.18 -8.52
CA VAL A 63 -0.05 -6.81 -8.12
C VAL A 63 1.13 -6.29 -8.93
N LYS A 64 0.95 -5.11 -9.53
CA LYS A 64 1.99 -4.31 -10.18
C LYS A 64 2.25 -3.11 -9.28
N TYR A 65 3.51 -2.81 -8.94
CA TYR A 65 3.85 -1.72 -8.01
C TYR A 65 5.19 -1.08 -8.36
N THR A 66 5.37 0.15 -7.92
CA THR A 66 6.67 0.84 -8.02
C THR A 66 7.59 0.42 -6.87
N ASP A 67 8.87 0.17 -7.16
CA ASP A 67 9.91 -0.18 -6.17
C ASP A 67 11.20 0.59 -6.47
N GLY A 68 11.29 1.81 -5.96
CA GLY A 68 12.26 2.78 -6.43
C GLY A 68 11.93 3.25 -7.84
N ASP A 69 12.92 3.23 -8.73
CA ASP A 69 12.77 3.61 -10.13
C ASP A 69 12.28 2.44 -11.02
N GLU A 70 11.99 1.28 -10.42
CA GLU A 70 11.53 0.09 -11.14
C GLU A 70 10.03 -0.12 -10.94
N VAL A 71 9.40 -0.77 -11.92
CA VAL A 71 8.05 -1.32 -11.80
C VAL A 71 8.13 -2.83 -11.71
N LYS A 72 7.54 -3.40 -10.67
CA LYS A 72 7.53 -4.83 -10.41
C LYS A 72 6.14 -5.40 -10.47
N THR A 73 6.07 -6.67 -10.78
CA THR A 73 4.82 -7.44 -10.77
C THR A 73 5.05 -8.73 -9.97
N GLU A 74 4.14 -9.03 -9.06
CA GLU A 74 4.15 -10.29 -8.31
C GLU A 74 2.73 -10.81 -8.12
N LYS A 75 2.62 -12.11 -7.81
CA LYS A 75 1.35 -12.77 -7.50
C LYS A 75 1.14 -12.72 -5.99
N ILE A 76 -0.03 -12.28 -5.56
CA ILE A 76 -0.45 -12.35 -4.16
C ILE A 76 -0.88 -13.79 -3.86
N THR A 77 -0.30 -14.39 -2.83
CA THR A 77 -0.54 -15.78 -2.41
C THR A 77 -1.00 -15.91 -0.96
N THR A 78 -1.17 -14.79 -0.27
CA THR A 78 -1.59 -14.71 1.13
C THR A 78 -2.78 -13.75 1.26
N ILE A 79 -3.63 -13.98 2.26
CA ILE A 79 -4.80 -13.12 2.52
C ILE A 79 -4.45 -11.66 2.78
N THR A 80 -3.23 -11.40 3.25
CA THR A 80 -2.70 -10.06 3.45
C THR A 80 -1.38 -9.95 2.70
N TRP A 81 -1.29 -8.97 1.82
CA TRP A 81 -0.07 -8.57 1.14
C TRP A 81 0.40 -7.21 1.65
N ILE A 82 1.66 -7.14 2.06
CA ILE A 82 2.29 -5.90 2.57
C ILE A 82 3.57 -5.66 1.79
N LYS A 83 3.77 -4.43 1.34
CA LYS A 83 4.95 -4.04 0.59
C LYS A 83 5.47 -2.68 1.03
N SER A 84 6.73 -2.65 1.49
CA SER A 84 7.52 -1.42 1.60
C SER A 84 8.43 -1.34 0.37
N THR A 85 8.38 -0.22 -0.33
CA THR A 85 9.14 -0.02 -1.56
C THR A 85 10.46 0.71 -1.28
N LYS A 86 11.41 0.58 -2.19
CA LYS A 86 12.63 1.38 -2.15
C LYS A 86 12.30 2.86 -2.38
N GLN A 87 13.18 3.71 -1.90
CA GLN A 87 13.10 5.13 -2.20
C GLN A 87 13.41 5.40 -3.69
N ALA A 88 12.59 6.25 -4.31
CA ALA A 88 12.83 6.82 -5.63
C ALA A 88 13.14 8.30 -5.51
N LYS A 89 13.96 8.83 -6.42
CA LYS A 89 14.28 10.26 -6.46
C LYS A 89 13.11 11.07 -7.00
N ILE A 90 12.75 12.16 -6.32
CA ILE A 90 11.71 13.10 -6.76
C ILE A 90 12.22 13.94 -7.95
N PRO A 91 11.40 14.21 -9.01
CA PRO A 91 10.01 13.80 -9.15
C PRO A 91 9.86 12.31 -9.51
N THR A 92 8.83 11.65 -8.97
CA THR A 92 8.59 10.22 -9.20
C THR A 92 7.10 9.87 -9.11
N THR A 93 6.76 8.67 -9.54
CA THR A 93 5.43 8.09 -9.35
C THR A 93 5.53 6.95 -8.34
N VAL A 94 4.63 6.94 -7.37
CA VAL A 94 4.56 5.90 -6.33
C VAL A 94 3.15 5.31 -6.34
N GLY A 95 3.05 3.98 -6.39
CA GLY A 95 1.74 3.36 -6.40
C GLY A 95 1.74 1.87 -6.68
N PHE A 96 0.53 1.30 -6.68
CA PHE A 96 0.30 -0.09 -7.04
C PHE A 96 -1.07 -0.26 -7.72
N LYS A 97 -1.18 -1.36 -8.46
CA LYS A 97 -2.40 -1.80 -9.13
C LYS A 97 -2.59 -3.28 -8.88
N VAL A 98 -3.81 -3.67 -8.52
CA VAL A 98 -4.21 -5.08 -8.40
C VAL A 98 -5.17 -5.43 -9.51
N THR A 99 -4.97 -6.60 -10.12
CA THR A 99 -5.84 -7.19 -11.13
C THR A 99 -6.11 -8.63 -10.80
N LEU A 100 -7.29 -9.11 -11.18
CA LEU A 100 -7.76 -10.46 -10.94
C LEU A 100 -7.87 -11.22 -12.27
N LYS A 101 -7.62 -12.52 -12.22
CA LYS A 101 -7.86 -13.44 -13.34
C LYS A 101 -8.24 -14.81 -12.79
N LEU A 102 -9.34 -15.38 -13.26
CA LEU A 102 -9.70 -16.74 -12.88
C LEU A 102 -8.56 -17.70 -13.24
N LYS A 103 -8.20 -18.60 -12.30
CA LYS A 103 -7.16 -19.59 -12.54
C LYS A 103 -7.56 -20.54 -13.65
N GLU A 104 -6.60 -20.99 -14.43
CA GLU A 104 -6.84 -21.96 -15.49
C GLU A 104 -7.35 -23.28 -14.93
N GLY A 105 -8.39 -23.83 -15.55
CA GLY A 105 -8.99 -25.11 -15.16
C GLY A 105 -9.90 -25.06 -13.93
N VAL A 106 -10.09 -23.90 -13.31
CA VAL A 106 -11.04 -23.76 -12.20
C VAL A 106 -12.47 -23.84 -12.73
N THR A 107 -13.27 -24.66 -12.05
CA THR A 107 -14.73 -24.74 -12.26
C THR A 107 -15.42 -24.11 -11.05
N LEU A 108 -16.32 -23.18 -11.29
CA LEU A 108 -17.17 -22.61 -10.26
C LEU A 108 -18.39 -23.51 -10.08
N ASP A 109 -18.44 -24.22 -8.95
CA ASP A 109 -19.44 -25.25 -8.63
C ASP A 109 -20.39 -24.87 -7.49
N LYS A 110 -20.19 -23.68 -6.89
CA LYS A 110 -21.04 -23.14 -5.82
C LYS A 110 -22.05 -22.15 -6.38
N ASP A 111 -23.14 -21.95 -5.64
CA ASP A 111 -24.13 -20.92 -5.94
C ASP A 111 -23.70 -19.54 -5.36
N ILE A 112 -22.90 -19.57 -4.28
CA ILE A 112 -22.47 -18.36 -3.53
C ILE A 112 -20.96 -18.42 -3.32
N TYR A 113 -20.30 -17.29 -3.53
CA TYR A 113 -18.86 -17.07 -3.36
C TYR A 113 -18.60 -15.87 -2.45
N THR A 114 -17.49 -15.93 -1.74
CA THR A 114 -17.04 -14.82 -0.90
C THR A 114 -16.06 -13.95 -1.69
N VAL A 115 -16.33 -12.66 -1.74
CA VAL A 115 -15.43 -11.64 -2.28
C VAL A 115 -15.09 -10.65 -1.18
N SER A 116 -13.87 -10.10 -1.21
CA SER A 116 -13.50 -8.97 -0.38
C SER A 116 -13.35 -7.76 -1.26
N TYR A 117 -14.11 -6.72 -0.96
CA TYR A 117 -13.80 -5.40 -1.47
C TYR A 117 -12.64 -4.85 -0.65
N PHE A 118 -11.65 -4.35 -1.33
CA PHE A 118 -10.37 -3.87 -0.82
C PHE A 118 -10.42 -3.37 0.63
N SER A 119 -9.57 -3.93 1.46
CA SER A 119 -9.17 -3.33 2.72
C SER A 119 -7.64 -3.20 2.75
N GLY A 120 -7.15 -2.01 3.11
CA GLY A 120 -5.73 -1.79 3.22
C GLY A 120 -5.35 -0.33 3.36
N GLU A 121 -4.12 -0.13 3.74
CA GLU A 121 -3.50 1.18 3.95
C GLU A 121 -2.51 1.47 2.83
N GLN A 122 -2.57 2.67 2.28
CA GLN A 122 -1.56 3.19 1.37
C GLN A 122 -0.89 4.38 2.00
N PHE A 123 0.40 4.32 2.06
CA PHE A 123 1.23 5.35 2.64
C PHE A 123 2.33 5.75 1.65
N VAL A 124 2.54 7.05 1.49
CA VAL A 124 3.66 7.60 0.73
C VAL A 124 4.48 8.48 1.64
N GLY A 125 5.72 8.06 1.87
CA GLY A 125 6.72 8.79 2.64
C GLY A 125 7.53 9.73 1.74
N ILE A 126 7.79 10.94 2.25
CA ILE A 126 8.68 11.93 1.63
C ILE A 126 9.88 12.12 2.54
N PHE A 127 11.07 12.11 1.95
CA PHE A 127 12.34 12.18 2.66
C PHE A 127 13.22 13.30 2.09
N ASP A 128 14.03 13.89 2.94
CA ASP A 128 15.01 14.90 2.53
C ASP A 128 16.27 14.27 1.91
N GLN A 129 17.23 15.12 1.57
CA GLN A 129 18.53 14.73 0.98
C GLN A 129 19.37 13.82 1.89
N ASN A 130 19.11 13.81 3.19
CA ASN A 130 19.80 12.99 4.18
C ASN A 130 19.01 11.72 4.55
N GLY A 131 17.83 11.51 3.93
CA GLY A 131 16.96 10.37 4.19
C GLY A 131 16.05 10.52 5.41
N TYR A 132 15.97 11.71 6.03
CA TYR A 132 15.03 11.95 7.12
C TYR A 132 13.63 12.24 6.60
N ALA A 133 12.63 11.67 7.25
CA ALA A 133 11.23 11.90 6.89
C ALA A 133 10.86 13.38 7.03
N MET A 134 10.21 13.91 6.01
CA MET A 134 9.71 15.30 5.98
C MET A 134 8.19 15.35 6.09
N ASN A 135 7.51 14.54 5.31
CA ASN A 135 6.05 14.50 5.24
C ASN A 135 5.62 13.10 4.83
N ALA A 136 4.37 12.80 5.09
CA ALA A 136 3.76 11.55 4.72
C ALA A 136 2.31 11.78 4.32
N ASN A 137 1.85 11.09 3.30
CA ASN A 137 0.44 11.03 2.95
C ASN A 137 -0.04 9.60 3.16
N SER A 138 -1.06 9.43 3.99
CA SER A 138 -1.73 8.15 4.19
C SER A 138 -3.15 8.23 3.63
N ASP A 139 -3.56 7.24 2.90
CA ASP A 139 -4.93 7.07 2.44
C ASP A 139 -5.44 5.76 3.04
N TYR A 140 -6.43 5.86 3.92
CA TYR A 140 -7.07 4.70 4.53
C TYR A 140 -8.34 4.39 3.76
N HIS A 141 -8.39 3.22 3.18
CA HIS A 141 -9.64 2.65 2.68
C HIS A 141 -9.97 1.43 3.53
N TRP A 142 -10.86 1.60 4.49
CA TRP A 142 -11.44 0.50 5.24
C TRP A 142 -12.76 0.11 4.57
N SER A 143 -12.77 -0.98 3.86
CA SER A 143 -13.96 -1.76 3.64
C SER A 143 -13.58 -3.23 3.73
N SER A 144 -13.46 -3.73 4.96
CA SER A 144 -13.38 -5.16 5.20
C SER A 144 -14.81 -5.67 5.36
N MET A 145 -15.54 -5.78 4.29
CA MET A 145 -16.75 -6.58 4.28
C MET A 145 -16.53 -7.68 3.28
N ASP A 146 -16.40 -8.91 3.80
CA ASP A 146 -16.63 -10.08 2.98
C ASP A 146 -18.07 -9.99 2.51
N ASP A 147 -18.25 -9.91 1.21
CA ASP A 147 -19.56 -9.93 0.59
C ASP A 147 -19.82 -11.30 -0.01
N TYR A 148 -21.07 -11.73 0.04
CA TYR A 148 -21.50 -13.02 -0.48
C TYR A 148 -22.24 -12.79 -1.79
N VAL A 149 -21.65 -13.21 -2.89
CA VAL A 149 -22.14 -12.93 -4.23
C VAL A 149 -22.51 -14.20 -4.95
N SER A 150 -23.44 -14.11 -5.90
CA SER A 150 -23.77 -15.22 -6.82
C SER A 150 -22.56 -15.56 -7.71
N LYS A 151 -22.64 -16.70 -8.39
CA LYS A 151 -21.64 -17.12 -9.36
C LYS A 151 -21.43 -16.09 -10.47
N GLU A 152 -22.51 -15.52 -10.99
CA GLU A 152 -22.49 -14.50 -12.03
C GLU A 152 -21.79 -13.23 -11.54
N GLU A 153 -22.14 -12.75 -10.37
CA GLU A 153 -21.51 -11.57 -9.75
C GLU A 153 -20.04 -11.81 -9.41
N PHE A 154 -19.66 -13.04 -9.00
CA PHE A 154 -18.25 -13.40 -8.80
C PHE A 154 -17.44 -13.30 -10.08
N LEU A 155 -18.00 -13.77 -11.22
CA LEU A 155 -17.36 -13.65 -12.52
C LEU A 155 -17.23 -12.18 -12.96
N GLU A 156 -18.26 -11.38 -12.74
CA GLU A 156 -18.22 -9.95 -13.01
C GLU A 156 -17.16 -9.25 -12.13
N TYR A 157 -17.11 -9.59 -10.85
CA TYR A 157 -16.07 -9.11 -9.93
C TYR A 157 -14.67 -9.44 -10.45
N VAL A 158 -14.39 -10.71 -10.79
CA VAL A 158 -13.07 -11.13 -11.27
C VAL A 158 -12.68 -10.44 -12.57
N ASN A 159 -13.62 -10.31 -13.52
CA ASN A 159 -13.35 -9.76 -14.85
C ASN A 159 -13.29 -8.23 -14.86
N GLY A 160 -14.01 -7.58 -13.96
CA GLY A 160 -14.13 -6.12 -13.88
C GLY A 160 -13.23 -5.47 -12.83
N TYR A 161 -12.63 -6.25 -11.93
CA TYR A 161 -11.88 -5.69 -10.82
C TYR A 161 -10.53 -5.14 -11.25
N SER A 162 -10.33 -3.88 -10.90
CA SER A 162 -9.02 -3.25 -10.96
C SER A 162 -8.93 -2.22 -9.84
N TYR A 163 -8.07 -2.48 -8.87
CA TYR A 163 -7.75 -1.48 -7.86
C TYR A 163 -6.47 -0.74 -8.25
N VAL A 164 -6.54 0.58 -8.26
CA VAL A 164 -5.41 1.44 -8.64
C VAL A 164 -5.22 2.51 -7.59
N TYR A 165 -4.05 2.55 -6.99
CA TYR A 165 -3.59 3.67 -6.17
C TYR A 165 -2.26 4.16 -6.72
N VAL A 166 -2.26 5.36 -7.29
CA VAL A 166 -1.07 5.97 -7.90
C VAL A 166 -1.03 7.45 -7.57
N VAL A 167 0.13 7.91 -7.15
CA VAL A 167 0.39 9.32 -6.88
C VAL A 167 1.66 9.78 -7.59
N ASN A 168 1.63 11.01 -8.08
CA ASN A 168 2.82 11.69 -8.56
C ASN A 168 3.38 12.53 -7.44
N VAL A 169 4.64 12.31 -7.10
CA VAL A 169 5.39 13.13 -6.17
C VAL A 169 6.21 14.12 -6.97
N LYS A 170 5.82 15.38 -6.91
CA LYS A 170 6.44 16.49 -7.65
C LYS A 170 7.62 17.06 -6.88
N GLU A 171 8.40 17.92 -7.54
CA GLU A 171 9.44 18.73 -6.89
C GLU A 171 8.90 19.41 -5.61
N GLY A 172 9.71 19.47 -4.59
CA GLY A 172 9.31 19.97 -3.28
C GLY A 172 8.44 19.03 -2.45
N GLY A 173 8.21 17.78 -2.92
CA GLY A 173 7.46 16.76 -2.18
C GLY A 173 5.93 16.91 -2.24
N LYS A 174 5.41 17.70 -3.18
CA LYS A 174 3.97 17.83 -3.39
C LYS A 174 3.42 16.53 -3.97
N ILE A 175 2.38 15.98 -3.34
CA ILE A 175 1.71 14.75 -3.77
C ILE A 175 0.44 15.10 -4.57
N GLU A 176 0.30 14.51 -5.75
CA GLU A 176 -0.88 14.63 -6.60
C GLU A 176 -1.41 13.24 -6.94
N LYS A 177 -2.66 12.95 -6.53
CA LYS A 177 -3.34 11.71 -6.92
C LYS A 177 -3.54 11.68 -8.44
N THR A 178 -3.38 10.51 -9.03
CA THR A 178 -3.67 10.29 -10.44
C THR A 178 -4.49 9.02 -10.60
N THR A 179 -5.43 9.05 -11.53
CA THR A 179 -6.20 7.88 -11.95
C THR A 179 -5.60 7.23 -13.20
N LYS A 180 -4.51 7.80 -13.71
CA LYS A 180 -3.85 7.22 -14.88
C LYS A 180 -3.09 5.97 -14.47
N ASP A 181 -3.40 4.91 -15.18
CA ASP A 181 -2.61 3.67 -15.17
C ASP A 181 -1.21 3.96 -15.74
N TRP A 182 -0.19 3.31 -15.20
CA TRP A 182 1.20 3.40 -15.68
C TRP A 182 1.75 2.07 -16.16
#